data_2d492afde15fb9992fd8515a2ff36367
#
_entry.id   2d492afde15fb9992fd8515a2ff36367
#
_cell.length_a   1.000
_cell.length_b   1.000
_cell.length_c   1.000
_cell.angle_alpha   90.00
_cell.angle_beta   90.00
_cell.angle_gamma   90.00
#
_symmetry.space_group_name_H-M   'P 1'
#
loop_
_entity.id
_entity.type
_entity.pdbx_description
1 polymer ?
#
loop_
_entity_poly.entity_id
_entity_poly.type
_entity_poly.pdbx_seq_one_letter_code
_entity_poly.pdbx_strand_id
1 'polypeptide(L)'
;MLTGQPSLRLAPGRQVFLLADGRAAVLDGCEREGRILAAPGLAEVLDQAAVGLDQARLVSLALRGHTGLLRRLRAAGLLVPPATPDAASHGIAAEGRFVAVLDLRQATRDHLPPDDGRPLLLLVADHLDPELAPALQRVWSRGITAIPVACRPGRMLAGPIAPPGHPCMGCLRRRQAGLRPLAAALWARLGGARPLPQPEADLAETRRTAARLALDLLDRRGHGLLSAAPGETPVAHPLHAGPGCDGCPNPGPVAGTAQKPADLLAAIAPWIDAESGLASPAEPATPPNAAIPIRLSRPALVQTTTAFDLALAHGVSHCVGKGPGNAAAELAAVAEAIERGALLHGPDPCLAQSLCGPGTLVVPRAKAVLAPAAGGPSDLDFEPSGTAFGRDVPDATLRALLECIERDAALIWWRRRARLPPLALPETMSAFHDMVACQLGAERAAPWLLDATTELGARVAVAVSMREDGTWPLVGFGAGLDAGAAAAGALRELVAQGERLAGALRQPAASQAAGPLLDWSSAVPDAHGFLQPDGAPRLPPEPGASSLAELAEGLLDTGFEPFALRHAELWPGGPCVMRVLVPGLQGTALSAGTTSRLRTLPERLGWACAPYSEDTLNPWDFPG
;
A
#
# COMPACT_ATOMS: atom_id res chain seq x y z
N MET A 1 17.28 38.81 -22.81
CA MET A 1 16.05 39.62 -22.86
C MET A 1 15.05 39.04 -21.84
N LEU A 2 15.22 39.44 -20.57
CA LEU A 2 14.25 39.20 -19.49
C LEU A 2 13.67 40.51 -18.94
N THR A 3 14.15 41.66 -19.50
CA THR A 3 13.64 42.98 -19.18
C THR A 3 12.25 43.18 -19.79
N GLY A 4 11.23 43.26 -18.98
CA GLY A 4 9.82 43.37 -19.36
C GLY A 4 8.97 42.13 -19.09
N GLN A 5 9.51 41.09 -18.46
CA GLN A 5 8.72 39.92 -18.03
C GLN A 5 8.03 40.20 -16.67
N PRO A 6 6.77 39.76 -16.50
CA PRO A 6 6.12 39.83 -15.20
C PRO A 6 6.90 39.04 -14.15
N SER A 7 6.73 39.37 -12.88
CA SER A 7 7.25 38.60 -11.76
C SER A 7 6.87 37.12 -11.90
N LEU A 8 7.72 36.22 -11.39
CA LEU A 8 7.47 34.76 -11.42
C LEU A 8 7.40 34.23 -9.98
N ARG A 9 6.61 33.22 -9.77
CA ARG A 9 6.50 32.47 -8.50
C ARG A 9 6.45 30.97 -8.75
N LEU A 10 6.60 30.18 -7.68
CA LEU A 10 6.33 28.73 -7.76
C LEU A 10 4.87 28.50 -8.16
N ALA A 11 4.66 27.50 -9.01
CA ALA A 11 3.33 27.13 -9.46
C ALA A 11 2.46 26.65 -8.28
N PRO A 12 1.24 27.11 -8.14
CA PRO A 12 0.30 26.56 -7.18
C PRO A 12 0.00 25.08 -7.49
N GLY A 13 -0.42 24.32 -6.49
CA GLY A 13 -0.75 22.89 -6.64
C GLY A 13 0.45 21.94 -6.69
N ARG A 14 1.68 22.43 -6.44
CA ARG A 14 2.89 21.60 -6.37
C ARG A 14 3.62 21.83 -5.06
N GLN A 15 4.00 20.75 -4.39
CA GLN A 15 4.86 20.80 -3.21
C GLN A 15 6.32 20.60 -3.64
N VAL A 16 7.20 21.52 -3.26
CA VAL A 16 8.62 21.50 -3.61
C VAL A 16 9.45 21.36 -2.36
N PHE A 17 10.36 20.40 -2.34
CA PHE A 17 11.33 20.19 -1.27
C PHE A 17 12.74 20.41 -1.81
N LEU A 18 13.55 21.20 -1.14
CA LEU A 18 14.98 21.25 -1.38
C LEU A 18 15.69 20.16 -0.60
N LEU A 19 16.48 19.35 -1.29
CA LEU A 19 17.28 18.28 -0.72
C LEU A 19 18.64 18.81 -0.28
N ALA A 20 19.28 18.16 0.69
CA ALA A 20 20.59 18.55 1.23
C ALA A 20 21.71 18.58 0.18
N ASP A 21 21.58 17.79 -0.89
CA ASP A 21 22.53 17.72 -2.00
C ASP A 21 22.29 18.77 -3.11
N GLY A 22 21.38 19.72 -2.89
CA GLY A 22 21.05 20.79 -3.84
C GLY A 22 20.07 20.38 -4.95
N ARG A 23 19.60 19.13 -4.96
CA ARG A 23 18.49 18.70 -5.80
C ARG A 23 17.15 19.22 -5.24
N ALA A 24 16.09 19.14 -6.03
CA ALA A 24 14.74 19.39 -5.56
C ALA A 24 13.81 18.24 -5.89
N ALA A 25 12.98 17.86 -4.93
CA ALA A 25 11.85 16.97 -5.14
C ALA A 25 10.59 17.80 -5.35
N VAL A 26 9.81 17.48 -6.38
CA VAL A 26 8.54 18.14 -6.71
C VAL A 26 7.46 17.07 -6.68
N LEU A 27 6.46 17.26 -5.83
CA LEU A 27 5.25 16.44 -5.81
C LEU A 27 4.11 17.23 -6.46
N ASP A 28 3.27 16.56 -7.23
CA ASP A 28 1.99 17.12 -7.68
C ASP A 28 0.97 17.19 -6.53
N GLY A 29 -0.11 17.94 -6.71
CA GLY A 29 -1.13 18.11 -5.66
C GLY A 29 -1.84 16.80 -5.26
N CYS A 30 -1.80 15.78 -6.11
CA CYS A 30 -2.34 14.45 -5.83
C CYS A 30 -1.29 13.50 -5.26
N GLU A 31 -0.01 13.90 -5.24
CA GLU A 31 1.14 13.11 -4.77
C GLU A 31 1.28 11.73 -5.43
N ARG A 32 0.67 11.57 -6.61
CA ARG A 32 0.76 10.34 -7.41
C ARG A 32 2.08 10.24 -8.15
N GLU A 33 2.64 11.39 -8.51
CA GLU A 33 3.92 11.50 -9.20
C GLU A 33 4.86 12.43 -8.43
N GLY A 34 6.10 12.00 -8.30
CA GLY A 34 7.20 12.80 -7.80
C GLY A 34 8.30 12.89 -8.86
N ARG A 35 8.98 14.03 -8.93
CA ARG A 35 10.12 14.23 -9.84
C ARG A 35 11.30 14.79 -9.06
N ILE A 36 12.48 14.24 -9.31
CA ILE A 36 13.74 14.82 -8.84
C ILE A 36 14.29 15.72 -9.94
N LEU A 37 14.58 16.93 -9.56
CA LEU A 37 15.24 17.92 -10.41
C LEU A 37 16.68 18.10 -9.92
N ALA A 38 17.62 18.10 -10.86
CA ALA A 38 19.03 18.38 -10.60
C ALA A 38 19.55 19.38 -11.64
N ALA A 39 20.09 20.49 -11.18
CA ALA A 39 20.76 21.46 -12.03
C ALA A 39 21.65 22.36 -11.17
N PRO A 40 22.78 22.84 -11.69
CA PRO A 40 23.58 23.86 -11.01
C PRO A 40 22.74 25.11 -10.71
N GLY A 41 22.78 25.58 -9.45
CA GLY A 41 22.03 26.74 -8.98
C GLY A 41 20.53 26.54 -8.77
N LEU A 42 20.03 25.28 -8.86
CA LEU A 42 18.61 24.99 -8.71
C LEU A 42 18.06 25.43 -7.35
N ALA A 43 18.76 25.09 -6.27
CA ALA A 43 18.35 25.46 -4.90
C ALA A 43 18.21 26.98 -4.74
N GLU A 44 19.17 27.74 -5.26
CA GLU A 44 19.16 29.20 -5.20
C GLU A 44 17.97 29.80 -5.96
N VAL A 45 17.70 29.29 -7.17
CA VAL A 45 16.57 29.78 -7.99
C VAL A 45 15.24 29.47 -7.33
N LEU A 46 15.09 28.27 -6.77
CA LEU A 46 13.85 27.84 -6.12
C LEU A 46 13.61 28.58 -4.79
N ASP A 47 14.65 28.80 -3.99
CA ASP A 47 14.54 29.60 -2.76
C ASP A 47 14.07 31.03 -3.03
N GLN A 48 14.60 31.67 -4.06
CA GLN A 48 14.15 33.00 -4.44
C GLN A 48 12.74 32.97 -5.04
N ALA A 49 12.39 31.94 -5.81
CA ALA A 49 11.06 31.76 -6.37
C ALA A 49 9.97 31.55 -5.31
N ALA A 50 10.31 30.93 -4.18
CA ALA A 50 9.40 30.73 -3.06
C ALA A 50 8.93 32.05 -2.41
N VAL A 51 9.78 33.07 -2.43
CA VAL A 51 9.44 34.43 -1.95
C VAL A 51 8.90 35.30 -3.08
N GLY A 52 8.92 34.83 -4.31
CA GLY A 52 8.54 35.56 -5.52
C GLY A 52 9.73 36.22 -6.21
N LEU A 53 9.83 36.02 -7.51
CA LEU A 53 10.86 36.59 -8.38
C LEU A 53 10.35 37.88 -9.00
N ASP A 54 10.65 39.03 -8.39
CA ASP A 54 10.48 40.33 -9.01
C ASP A 54 11.53 40.55 -10.12
N GLN A 55 11.40 41.65 -10.84
CA GLN A 55 12.30 41.97 -11.94
C GLN A 55 13.77 42.10 -11.49
N ALA A 56 14.03 42.63 -10.31
CA ALA A 56 15.39 42.80 -9.79
C ALA A 56 16.05 41.44 -9.49
N ARG A 57 15.31 40.54 -8.87
CA ARG A 57 15.75 39.13 -8.61
C ARG A 57 15.97 38.36 -9.90
N LEU A 58 15.06 38.49 -10.88
CA LEU A 58 15.22 37.88 -12.19
C LEU A 58 16.49 38.33 -12.90
N VAL A 59 16.78 39.61 -12.89
CA VAL A 59 18.02 40.19 -13.44
C VAL A 59 19.24 39.67 -12.67
N SER A 60 19.20 39.65 -11.35
CA SER A 60 20.28 39.14 -10.50
C SER A 60 20.59 37.67 -10.80
N LEU A 61 19.57 36.81 -10.91
CA LEU A 61 19.73 35.40 -11.27
C LEU A 61 20.27 35.22 -12.71
N ALA A 62 19.81 36.06 -13.63
CA ALA A 62 20.31 36.04 -15.02
C ALA A 62 21.78 36.43 -15.09
N LEU A 63 22.24 37.44 -14.34
CA LEU A 63 23.64 37.84 -14.25
C LEU A 63 24.54 36.73 -13.66
N ARG A 64 23.99 35.91 -12.79
CA ARG A 64 24.66 34.72 -12.22
C ARG A 64 24.59 33.48 -13.11
N GLY A 65 24.14 33.61 -14.33
CA GLY A 65 24.14 32.54 -15.33
C GLY A 65 22.92 31.59 -15.30
N HIS A 66 21.87 31.88 -14.49
CA HIS A 66 20.72 31.00 -14.31
C HIS A 66 19.61 31.19 -15.37
N THR A 67 19.82 31.97 -16.42
CA THR A 67 18.82 32.23 -17.48
C THR A 67 18.28 30.95 -18.13
N GLY A 68 19.16 29.98 -18.40
CA GLY A 68 18.79 28.69 -19.00
C GLY A 68 17.91 27.86 -18.05
N LEU A 69 18.23 27.87 -16.76
CA LEU A 69 17.47 27.17 -15.72
C LEU A 69 16.08 27.81 -15.54
N LEU A 70 15.99 29.13 -15.43
CA LEU A 70 14.71 29.87 -15.34
C LEU A 70 13.78 29.53 -16.52
N ARG A 71 14.30 29.48 -17.75
CA ARG A 71 13.50 29.09 -18.93
C ARG A 71 12.99 27.64 -18.83
N ARG A 72 13.83 26.68 -18.40
CA ARG A 72 13.43 25.29 -18.23
C ARG A 72 12.37 25.12 -17.16
N LEU A 73 12.53 25.76 -15.99
CA LEU A 73 11.56 25.70 -14.90
C LEU A 73 10.20 26.31 -15.31
N ARG A 74 10.23 27.39 -16.10
CA ARG A 74 9.02 27.99 -16.67
C ARG A 74 8.37 27.09 -17.72
N ALA A 75 9.14 26.52 -18.63
CA ALA A 75 8.63 25.58 -19.64
C ALA A 75 8.06 24.31 -19.01
N ALA A 76 8.61 23.87 -17.88
CA ALA A 76 8.08 22.76 -17.08
C ALA A 76 6.86 23.16 -16.22
N GLY A 77 6.41 24.41 -16.29
CA GLY A 77 5.27 24.90 -15.50
C GLY A 77 5.53 24.96 -13.99
N LEU A 78 6.79 25.01 -13.55
CA LEU A 78 7.16 25.18 -12.13
C LEU A 78 7.25 26.64 -11.71
N LEU A 79 7.51 27.54 -12.65
CA LEU A 79 7.46 28.97 -12.45
C LEU A 79 6.34 29.57 -13.29
N VAL A 80 5.44 30.30 -12.65
CA VAL A 80 4.27 30.91 -13.31
C VAL A 80 4.20 32.41 -12.94
N PRO A 81 3.55 33.26 -13.75
CA PRO A 81 3.23 34.63 -13.34
C PRO A 81 2.34 34.61 -12.07
N PRO A 82 2.44 35.61 -11.19
CA PRO A 82 1.53 35.73 -10.07
C PRO A 82 0.09 35.89 -10.61
N ALA A 83 -0.87 35.26 -9.94
CA ALA A 83 -2.27 35.53 -10.21
C ALA A 83 -2.55 37.00 -9.82
N THR A 84 -3.40 37.67 -10.56
CA THR A 84 -3.89 39.02 -10.21
C THR A 84 -4.58 38.91 -8.83
N PRO A 85 -4.23 39.72 -7.83
CA PRO A 85 -4.92 39.66 -6.54
C PRO A 85 -6.39 39.98 -6.74
N ASP A 86 -7.27 39.04 -6.40
CA ASP A 86 -8.69 39.35 -6.28
C ASP A 86 -8.86 40.34 -5.11
N ALA A 87 -9.42 41.51 -5.36
CA ALA A 87 -9.47 42.64 -4.46
C ALA A 87 -10.44 42.52 -3.28
N ALA A 88 -10.79 41.29 -2.85
CA ALA A 88 -11.69 41.06 -1.74
C ALA A 88 -10.95 40.61 -0.47
N SER A 89 -10.26 41.52 0.18
CA SER A 89 -9.80 41.37 1.57
C SER A 89 -10.99 41.47 2.54
N HIS A 90 -11.81 40.44 2.65
CA HIS A 90 -12.76 40.36 3.76
C HIS A 90 -12.05 39.75 4.95
N GLY A 91 -12.00 40.49 6.07
CA GLY A 91 -11.45 40.01 7.35
C GLY A 91 -12.08 38.68 7.77
N ILE A 92 -11.32 37.84 8.46
CA ILE A 92 -11.78 36.53 8.95
C ILE A 92 -12.75 36.83 10.12
N ALA A 93 -14.06 36.87 9.84
CA ALA A 93 -15.10 37.00 10.87
C ALA A 93 -15.13 35.81 11.85
N ALA A 94 -14.27 34.79 11.62
CA ALA A 94 -14.17 33.54 12.38
C ALA A 94 -13.17 33.60 13.56
N GLU A 95 -12.33 34.62 13.66
CA GLU A 95 -11.21 34.67 14.64
C GLU A 95 -11.69 34.60 16.10
N GLY A 96 -12.88 35.10 16.41
CA GLY A 96 -13.43 35.09 17.77
C GLY A 96 -13.75 33.70 18.35
N ARG A 97 -13.78 32.64 17.53
CA ARG A 97 -14.04 31.26 17.98
C ARG A 97 -12.77 30.48 18.32
N PHE A 98 -11.60 31.04 18.03
CA PHE A 98 -10.31 30.47 18.40
C PHE A 98 -9.61 31.34 19.42
N VAL A 99 -8.82 30.73 20.30
CA VAL A 99 -7.96 31.48 21.23
C VAL A 99 -6.83 32.16 20.48
N ALA A 100 -6.31 31.54 19.42
CA ALA A 100 -5.35 32.10 18.49
C ALA A 100 -5.33 31.31 17.17
N VAL A 101 -4.77 31.90 16.11
CA VAL A 101 -4.40 31.26 14.84
C VAL A 101 -2.89 31.37 14.72
N LEU A 102 -2.20 30.25 14.86
CA LEU A 102 -0.74 30.19 14.81
C LEU A 102 -0.28 29.29 13.67
N ASP A 103 0.85 29.63 13.07
CA ASP A 103 1.58 28.65 12.26
C ASP A 103 2.42 27.72 13.16
N LEU A 104 2.87 26.58 12.60
CA LEU A 104 3.62 25.60 13.35
C LEU A 104 4.90 26.18 13.97
N ARG A 105 5.59 27.09 13.27
CA ARG A 105 6.82 27.75 13.75
C ARG A 105 6.53 28.66 14.93
N GLN A 106 5.39 29.35 14.95
CA GLN A 106 4.97 30.18 16.07
C GLN A 106 4.63 29.33 17.30
N ALA A 107 3.96 28.19 17.11
CA ALA A 107 3.67 27.25 18.18
C ALA A 107 4.92 26.54 18.75
N THR A 108 6.04 26.53 18.03
CA THR A 108 7.34 26.00 18.52
C THR A 108 8.12 27.01 19.37
N ARG A 109 7.74 28.29 19.35
CA ARG A 109 8.31 29.36 20.18
C ARG A 109 7.38 29.61 21.38
N ASP A 110 7.89 30.19 22.47
CA ASP A 110 7.17 30.35 23.76
C ASP A 110 5.97 31.34 23.74
N HIS A 111 5.27 31.45 22.62
CA HIS A 111 4.19 32.43 22.39
C HIS A 111 2.80 31.79 22.37
N LEU A 112 2.59 30.69 23.12
CA LEU A 112 1.26 30.10 23.22
C LEU A 112 0.34 30.98 24.09
N PRO A 113 -0.92 31.22 23.67
CA PRO A 113 -1.88 31.98 24.45
C PRO A 113 -2.25 31.20 25.74
N PRO A 114 -2.80 31.88 26.75
CA PRO A 114 -3.43 31.21 27.89
C PRO A 114 -4.63 30.39 27.42
N ASP A 115 -4.95 29.32 28.15
CA ASP A 115 -6.18 28.57 27.94
C ASP A 115 -7.39 29.42 28.38
N ASP A 116 -8.32 29.64 27.48
CA ASP A 116 -9.61 30.33 27.75
C ASP A 116 -10.81 29.45 27.35
N GLY A 117 -10.59 28.16 27.18
CA GLY A 117 -11.60 27.17 26.78
C GLY A 117 -11.89 27.13 25.27
N ARG A 118 -11.29 28.04 24.48
CA ARG A 118 -11.40 28.02 23.01
C ARG A 118 -10.26 27.24 22.39
N PRO A 119 -10.49 26.51 21.28
CA PRO A 119 -9.43 25.77 20.61
C PRO A 119 -8.42 26.70 19.92
N LEU A 120 -7.18 26.22 19.81
CA LEU A 120 -6.14 26.82 18.98
C LEU A 120 -6.26 26.31 17.54
N LEU A 121 -6.32 27.20 16.57
CA LEU A 121 -6.16 26.85 15.16
C LEU A 121 -4.66 26.83 14.83
N LEU A 122 -4.15 25.63 14.50
CA LEU A 122 -2.75 25.42 14.19
C LEU A 122 -2.57 25.14 12.70
N LEU A 123 -2.01 26.10 11.96
CA LEU A 123 -1.70 25.93 10.55
C LEU A 123 -0.38 25.19 10.39
N VAL A 124 -0.40 24.11 9.63
CA VAL A 124 0.76 23.28 9.34
C VAL A 124 0.90 23.07 7.83
N ALA A 125 2.12 22.89 7.35
CA ALA A 125 2.33 22.58 5.94
C ALA A 125 1.73 21.21 5.58
N ASP A 126 1.87 20.25 6.49
CA ASP A 126 1.36 18.87 6.35
C ASP A 126 1.20 18.22 7.73
N HIS A 127 0.26 17.28 7.88
CA HIS A 127 0.17 16.44 9.08
C HIS A 127 1.39 15.51 9.26
N LEU A 128 2.14 15.26 8.19
CA LEU A 128 3.39 14.49 8.24
C LEU A 128 4.58 15.30 8.79
N ASP A 129 4.44 16.62 8.94
CA ASP A 129 5.51 17.46 9.48
C ASP A 129 5.98 16.92 10.85
N PRO A 130 7.28 16.58 11.01
CA PRO A 130 7.80 16.02 12.26
C PRO A 130 7.68 16.98 13.45
N GLU A 131 7.67 18.29 13.23
CA GLU A 131 7.52 19.29 14.28
C GLU A 131 6.08 19.38 14.83
N LEU A 132 5.09 18.80 14.13
CA LEU A 132 3.70 18.83 14.57
C LEU A 132 3.50 18.13 15.93
N ALA A 133 4.09 16.96 16.14
CA ALA A 133 3.93 16.24 17.39
C ALA A 133 4.53 16.97 18.61
N PRO A 134 5.77 17.50 18.54
CA PRO A 134 6.30 18.38 19.59
C PRO A 134 5.48 19.65 19.82
N ALA A 135 4.95 20.26 18.77
CA ALA A 135 4.10 21.44 18.90
C ALA A 135 2.79 21.14 19.63
N LEU A 136 2.11 20.05 19.25
CA LEU A 136 0.89 19.60 19.93
C LEU A 136 1.16 19.26 21.39
N GLN A 137 2.29 18.62 21.71
CA GLN A 137 2.66 18.33 23.10
C GLN A 137 2.79 19.60 23.94
N ARG A 138 3.39 20.66 23.38
CA ARG A 138 3.47 21.98 24.05
C ARG A 138 2.10 22.61 24.24
N VAL A 139 1.22 22.55 23.24
CA VAL A 139 -0.15 23.06 23.32
C VAL A 139 -0.92 22.32 24.39
N TRP A 140 -0.85 21.00 24.40
CA TRP A 140 -1.53 20.14 25.37
C TRP A 140 -1.01 20.31 26.80
N SER A 141 0.29 20.56 26.99
CA SER A 141 0.85 20.83 28.33
C SER A 141 0.27 22.08 28.99
N ARG A 142 -0.40 22.94 28.21
CA ARG A 142 -1.15 24.12 28.69
C ARG A 142 -2.67 23.89 28.76
N GLY A 143 -3.15 22.67 28.55
CA GLY A 143 -4.58 22.33 28.57
C GLY A 143 -5.34 22.71 27.29
N ILE A 144 -4.69 23.34 26.31
CA ILE A 144 -5.36 23.89 25.12
C ILE A 144 -5.68 22.79 24.12
N THR A 145 -6.94 22.74 23.65
CA THR A 145 -7.35 21.92 22.51
C THR A 145 -6.84 22.52 21.21
N ALA A 146 -6.28 21.73 20.31
CA ALA A 146 -5.78 22.18 19.02
C ALA A 146 -6.59 21.59 17.85
N ILE A 147 -6.72 22.38 16.79
CA ILE A 147 -7.22 21.95 15.49
C ILE A 147 -6.10 22.17 14.47
N PRO A 148 -5.32 21.15 14.13
CA PRO A 148 -4.33 21.25 13.08
C PRO A 148 -5.02 21.32 11.72
N VAL A 149 -4.54 22.20 10.85
CA VAL A 149 -4.99 22.30 9.46
C VAL A 149 -3.78 22.22 8.55
N ALA A 150 -3.66 21.12 7.82
CA ALA A 150 -2.63 20.94 6.82
C ALA A 150 -2.98 21.76 5.58
N CYS A 151 -2.11 22.72 5.26
CA CYS A 151 -2.24 23.61 4.11
C CYS A 151 -1.41 23.06 2.95
N ARG A 152 -1.90 22.00 2.32
CA ARG A 152 -1.26 21.38 1.16
C ARG A 152 -1.54 22.19 -0.11
N PRO A 153 -0.67 22.11 -1.14
CA PRO A 153 -0.94 22.70 -2.42
C PRO A 153 -2.26 22.21 -3.03
N GLY A 154 -3.19 23.14 -3.29
CA GLY A 154 -4.48 22.84 -3.89
C GLY A 154 -5.51 22.18 -2.97
N ARG A 155 -5.17 21.80 -1.74
CA ARG A 155 -6.13 21.19 -0.81
C ARG A 155 -5.75 21.40 0.64
N MET A 156 -6.71 21.74 1.47
CA MET A 156 -6.54 21.84 2.92
C MET A 156 -7.25 20.69 3.62
N LEU A 157 -6.68 20.26 4.73
CA LEU A 157 -7.21 19.17 5.55
C LEU A 157 -7.21 19.58 7.01
N ALA A 158 -8.41 19.85 7.56
CA ALA A 158 -8.60 20.25 8.95
C ALA A 158 -8.88 19.04 9.86
N GLY A 159 -8.29 19.06 11.04
CA GLY A 159 -8.51 18.06 12.10
C GLY A 159 -7.43 16.99 12.20
N PRO A 160 -7.67 15.99 13.05
CA PRO A 160 -8.82 15.91 13.96
C PRO A 160 -8.77 16.98 15.05
N ILE A 161 -9.89 17.22 15.74
CA ILE A 161 -9.88 18.02 16.96
C ILE A 161 -9.04 17.26 17.98
N ALA A 162 -7.96 17.84 18.45
CA ALA A 162 -6.96 17.20 19.29
C ALA A 162 -6.96 17.78 20.71
N PRO A 163 -7.81 17.25 21.65
CA PRO A 163 -7.71 17.59 23.06
C PRO A 163 -6.45 16.97 23.69
N PRO A 164 -6.01 17.44 24.86
CA PRO A 164 -4.88 16.87 25.57
C PRO A 164 -4.98 15.36 25.74
N GLY A 165 -3.91 14.64 25.39
CA GLY A 165 -3.83 13.18 25.53
C GLY A 165 -4.57 12.37 24.45
N HIS A 166 -5.09 13.00 23.41
CA HIS A 166 -5.85 12.30 22.37
C HIS A 166 -4.93 11.57 21.37
N PRO A 167 -5.02 10.22 21.25
CA PRO A 167 -4.07 9.43 20.44
C PRO A 167 -4.32 9.50 18.93
N CYS A 168 -5.45 10.02 18.47
CA CYS A 168 -5.88 10.01 17.06
C CYS A 168 -4.90 10.71 16.10
N MET A 169 -4.14 11.70 16.56
CA MET A 169 -3.10 12.34 15.73
C MET A 169 -1.99 11.36 15.34
N GLY A 170 -1.56 10.50 16.26
CA GLY A 170 -0.57 9.46 15.97
C GLY A 170 -1.10 8.44 14.96
N CYS A 171 -2.36 8.04 15.09
CA CYS A 171 -3.03 7.15 14.15
C CYS A 171 -3.15 7.79 12.76
N LEU A 172 -3.60 9.04 12.69
CA LEU A 172 -3.71 9.78 11.44
C LEU A 172 -2.36 9.88 10.72
N ARG A 173 -1.32 10.30 11.44
CA ARG A 173 0.02 10.44 10.85
C ARG A 173 0.56 9.11 10.31
N ARG A 174 0.38 8.01 11.04
CA ARG A 174 0.79 6.68 10.57
C ARG A 174 0.04 6.27 9.30
N ARG A 175 -1.28 6.49 9.24
CA ARG A 175 -2.08 6.19 8.06
C ARG A 175 -1.70 7.04 6.86
N GLN A 176 -1.58 8.35 7.06
CA GLN A 176 -1.15 9.26 5.99
C GLN A 176 0.25 8.94 5.49
N ALA A 177 1.17 8.53 6.36
CA ALA A 177 2.50 8.11 5.93
C ALA A 177 2.45 6.90 4.99
N GLY A 178 1.55 5.95 5.24
CA GLY A 178 1.34 4.81 4.36
C GLY A 178 0.57 5.14 3.08
N LEU A 179 -0.50 5.92 3.19
CA LEU A 179 -1.31 6.35 2.03
C LEU A 179 -0.56 7.31 1.10
N ARG A 180 0.47 8.02 1.63
CA ARG A 180 1.25 9.05 0.95
C ARG A 180 2.77 8.81 1.13
N PRO A 181 3.30 7.68 0.64
CA PRO A 181 4.66 7.24 0.95
C PRO A 181 5.75 8.19 0.41
N LEU A 182 5.52 8.85 -0.73
CA LEU A 182 6.47 9.83 -1.28
C LEU A 182 6.59 11.06 -0.38
N ALA A 183 5.45 11.61 0.07
CA ALA A 183 5.44 12.72 1.02
C ALA A 183 6.05 12.31 2.35
N ALA A 184 5.70 11.14 2.87
CA ALA A 184 6.25 10.61 4.11
C ALA A 184 7.77 10.46 4.06
N ALA A 185 8.31 9.94 2.96
CA ALA A 185 9.74 9.80 2.76
C ALA A 185 10.46 11.16 2.73
N LEU A 186 9.85 12.17 2.11
CA LEU A 186 10.39 13.53 2.10
C LEU A 186 10.35 14.18 3.49
N TRP A 187 9.21 14.05 4.18
CA TRP A 187 9.07 14.59 5.53
C TRP A 187 9.95 13.85 6.57
N ALA A 188 10.20 12.57 6.42
CA ALA A 188 11.12 11.82 7.28
C ALA A 188 12.59 12.23 7.11
N ARG A 189 12.95 12.73 5.93
CA ARG A 189 14.31 13.20 5.61
C ARG A 189 14.60 14.64 6.04
N LEU A 190 13.77 15.27 6.87
CA LEU A 190 13.92 16.67 7.26
C LEU A 190 15.18 17.02 8.07
N GLY A 191 16.08 16.07 8.35
CA GLY A 191 17.49 16.43 8.61
C GLY A 191 18.22 16.94 7.37
N GLY A 192 17.62 16.84 6.17
CA GLY A 192 18.24 17.14 4.89
C GLY A 192 17.29 17.55 3.74
N ALA A 193 15.98 17.63 3.98
CA ALA A 193 15.02 18.15 3.00
C ALA A 193 14.19 19.28 3.65
N ARG A 194 13.96 20.35 2.90
CA ARG A 194 13.22 21.53 3.38
C ARG A 194 12.07 21.83 2.42
N PRO A 195 10.80 21.82 2.91
CA PRO A 195 9.69 22.29 2.09
C PRO A 195 9.85 23.78 1.82
N LEU A 196 9.59 24.19 0.60
CA LEU A 196 9.56 25.60 0.24
C LEU A 196 8.22 26.21 0.66
N PRO A 197 8.23 27.41 1.25
CA PRO A 197 7.01 28.10 1.61
C PRO A 197 6.18 28.45 0.37
N GLN A 198 4.86 28.48 0.53
CA GLN A 198 3.96 28.98 -0.50
C GLN A 198 4.00 30.52 -0.57
N PRO A 199 3.79 31.13 -1.76
CA PRO A 199 3.75 32.58 -1.91
C PRO A 199 2.68 33.24 -1.03
N GLU A 200 2.99 34.45 -0.49
CA GLU A 200 2.12 35.16 0.46
C GLU A 200 0.72 35.50 -0.07
N ALA A 201 0.57 35.71 -1.38
CA ALA A 201 -0.73 36.01 -1.99
C ALA A 201 -1.78 34.89 -1.79
N ASP A 202 -1.32 33.63 -1.68
CA ASP A 202 -2.18 32.48 -1.45
C ASP A 202 -2.45 32.26 0.06
N LEU A 203 -1.70 32.90 0.94
CA LEU A 203 -1.81 32.72 2.39
C LEU A 203 -3.12 33.26 2.97
N ALA A 204 -3.64 34.38 2.48
CA ALA A 204 -4.88 34.97 2.99
C ALA A 204 -6.10 34.10 2.67
N GLU A 205 -6.17 33.56 1.45
CA GLU A 205 -7.23 32.63 1.05
C GLU A 205 -7.08 31.28 1.74
N THR A 206 -5.84 30.79 1.85
CA THR A 206 -5.50 29.59 2.60
C THR A 206 -5.96 29.69 4.06
N ARG A 207 -5.66 30.80 4.74
CA ARG A 207 -6.09 31.05 6.13
C ARG A 207 -7.61 31.11 6.25
N ARG A 208 -8.30 31.77 5.31
CA ARG A 208 -9.77 31.84 5.31
C ARG A 208 -10.40 30.45 5.16
N THR A 209 -9.92 29.68 4.20
CA THR A 209 -10.42 28.31 3.96
C THR A 209 -10.09 27.39 5.14
N ALA A 210 -8.89 27.51 5.71
CA ALA A 210 -8.50 26.75 6.90
C ALA A 210 -9.39 27.07 8.10
N ALA A 211 -9.65 28.34 8.36
CA ALA A 211 -10.55 28.76 9.45
C ALA A 211 -12.00 28.28 9.24
N ARG A 212 -12.50 28.37 8.00
CA ARG A 212 -13.83 27.83 7.66
C ARG A 212 -13.91 26.33 7.91
N LEU A 213 -12.94 25.55 7.43
CA LEU A 213 -12.90 24.10 7.64
C LEU A 213 -12.84 23.73 9.13
N ALA A 214 -12.02 24.46 9.90
CA ALA A 214 -11.91 24.23 11.34
C ALA A 214 -13.23 24.54 12.08
N LEU A 215 -13.95 25.59 11.67
CA LEU A 215 -15.28 25.93 12.21
C LEU A 215 -16.31 24.87 11.84
N ASP A 216 -16.35 24.45 10.59
CA ASP A 216 -17.27 23.39 10.13
C ASP A 216 -17.00 22.08 10.88
N LEU A 217 -15.74 21.79 11.21
CA LEU A 217 -15.37 20.61 12.01
C LEU A 217 -15.85 20.73 13.45
N LEU A 218 -15.70 21.91 14.08
CA LEU A 218 -16.22 22.19 15.43
C LEU A 218 -17.73 22.08 15.51
N ASP A 219 -18.44 22.62 14.53
CA ASP A 219 -19.91 22.62 14.50
C ASP A 219 -20.48 21.20 14.33
N ARG A 220 -19.78 20.33 13.60
CA ARG A 220 -20.15 18.93 13.41
C ARG A 220 -19.90 18.07 14.66
N ARG A 221 -19.15 18.55 15.64
CA ARG A 221 -18.72 17.78 16.84
C ARG A 221 -18.15 16.41 16.49
N GLY A 222 -17.55 16.29 15.30
CA GLY A 222 -17.15 15.01 14.70
C GLY A 222 -15.71 14.64 15.00
N HIS A 223 -15.51 13.34 15.25
CA HIS A 223 -14.19 12.73 15.22
C HIS A 223 -13.87 12.41 13.75
N GLY A 224 -13.07 13.21 13.10
CA GLY A 224 -12.71 13.02 11.70
C GLY A 224 -11.96 14.22 11.15
N LEU A 225 -11.89 14.27 9.85
CA LEU A 225 -11.22 15.33 9.12
C LEU A 225 -12.20 15.96 8.14
N LEU A 226 -11.94 17.20 7.78
CA LEU A 226 -12.59 17.87 6.66
C LEU A 226 -11.53 18.34 5.68
N SER A 227 -11.71 18.03 4.39
CA SER A 227 -10.84 18.59 3.34
C SER A 227 -11.62 19.41 2.36
N ALA A 228 -10.99 20.45 1.81
CA ALA A 228 -11.49 21.19 0.67
C ALA A 228 -10.33 21.88 -0.09
N ALA A 229 -10.52 22.07 -1.40
CA ALA A 229 -9.81 23.10 -2.13
C ALA A 229 -10.47 24.46 -1.90
N PRO A 230 -9.77 25.59 -2.17
CA PRO A 230 -10.37 26.91 -2.12
C PRO A 230 -11.62 26.98 -3.01
N GLY A 231 -12.74 27.43 -2.44
CA GLY A 231 -14.02 27.53 -3.17
C GLY A 231 -14.85 26.24 -3.27
N GLU A 232 -14.30 25.09 -2.87
CA GLU A 232 -15.02 23.82 -2.91
C GLU A 232 -15.85 23.54 -1.64
N THR A 233 -16.82 22.63 -1.78
CA THR A 233 -17.58 22.10 -0.65
C THR A 233 -16.70 21.15 0.17
N PRO A 234 -16.69 21.26 1.51
CA PRO A 234 -15.89 20.36 2.35
C PRO A 234 -16.33 18.89 2.24
N VAL A 235 -15.33 18.02 2.08
CA VAL A 235 -15.48 16.57 2.10
C VAL A 235 -15.08 16.05 3.48
N ALA A 236 -15.93 15.23 4.08
CA ALA A 236 -15.65 14.60 5.37
C ALA A 236 -14.89 13.28 5.18
N HIS A 237 -13.87 13.08 6.03
CA HIS A 237 -13.07 11.86 6.08
C HIS A 237 -13.22 11.26 7.49
N PRO A 238 -13.83 10.08 7.61
CA PRO A 238 -13.99 9.44 8.90
C PRO A 238 -12.65 8.97 9.46
N LEU A 239 -12.43 9.16 10.75
CA LEU A 239 -11.26 8.63 11.46
C LEU A 239 -11.74 7.62 12.50
N HIS A 240 -11.69 6.35 12.17
CA HIS A 240 -12.12 5.25 13.03
C HIS A 240 -10.93 4.58 13.73
N ALA A 241 -11.23 3.82 14.77
CA ALA A 241 -10.24 3.00 15.44
C ALA A 241 -9.54 2.08 14.42
N GLY A 242 -8.23 2.03 14.50
CA GLY A 242 -7.43 1.06 13.78
C GLY A 242 -6.84 0.05 14.74
N PRO A 243 -6.22 -1.00 14.24
CA PRO A 243 -5.53 -1.97 15.09
C PRO A 243 -4.59 -1.29 16.08
N GLY A 244 -4.74 -1.61 17.37
CA GLY A 244 -3.92 -1.04 18.44
C GLY A 244 -4.16 0.44 18.78
N CYS A 245 -5.34 0.99 18.46
CA CYS A 245 -5.74 2.34 18.88
C CYS A 245 -6.96 2.30 19.80
N ASP A 246 -6.73 2.56 21.09
CA ASP A 246 -7.82 2.64 22.09
C ASP A 246 -8.51 4.01 22.12
N GLY A 247 -7.96 5.00 21.45
CA GLY A 247 -8.45 6.39 21.53
C GLY A 247 -9.32 6.84 20.35
N CYS A 248 -9.38 6.08 19.26
CA CYS A 248 -10.25 6.41 18.14
C CYS A 248 -11.63 5.73 18.34
N PRO A 249 -12.74 6.42 17.98
CA PRO A 249 -14.05 5.80 18.04
C PRO A 249 -14.12 4.61 17.07
N ASN A 250 -14.69 3.51 17.54
CA ASN A 250 -15.00 2.37 16.71
C ASN A 250 -16.47 2.50 16.26
N PRO A 251 -16.81 2.41 14.97
CA PRO A 251 -18.19 2.52 14.49
C PRO A 251 -19.10 1.40 15.00
N GLY A 252 -18.54 0.38 15.67
CA GLY A 252 -19.30 -0.75 16.15
C GLY A 252 -19.65 -1.76 15.05
N PRO A 253 -20.34 -2.85 15.41
CA PRO A 253 -20.72 -3.88 14.46
C PRO A 253 -21.77 -3.35 13.48
N VAL A 254 -21.55 -3.58 12.19
CA VAL A 254 -22.57 -3.38 11.16
C VAL A 254 -23.49 -4.60 11.19
N ALA A 255 -24.79 -4.38 11.38
CA ALA A 255 -25.76 -5.47 11.44
C ALA A 255 -25.85 -6.20 10.10
N GLY A 256 -25.67 -7.53 10.11
CA GLY A 256 -25.86 -8.41 8.97
C GLY A 256 -24.69 -9.37 8.74
N THR A 257 -25.01 -10.55 8.23
CA THR A 257 -24.01 -11.51 7.75
C THR A 257 -23.60 -11.14 6.32
N ALA A 258 -22.48 -10.45 6.18
CA ALA A 258 -21.94 -10.05 4.88
C ALA A 258 -21.42 -11.28 4.11
N GLN A 259 -22.29 -11.96 3.38
CA GLN A 259 -21.91 -13.15 2.61
C GLN A 259 -21.37 -12.79 1.21
N LYS A 260 -21.83 -11.70 0.62
CA LYS A 260 -21.39 -11.25 -0.71
C LYS A 260 -20.25 -10.24 -0.60
N PRO A 261 -19.33 -10.20 -1.57
CA PRO A 261 -18.26 -9.19 -1.59
C PRO A 261 -18.74 -7.75 -1.48
N ALA A 262 -19.87 -7.40 -2.12
CA ALA A 262 -20.44 -6.06 -2.06
C ALA A 262 -20.94 -5.69 -0.65
N ASP A 263 -21.54 -6.64 0.08
CA ASP A 263 -22.06 -6.42 1.42
C ASP A 263 -20.89 -6.23 2.41
N LEU A 264 -19.84 -7.03 2.27
CA LEU A 264 -18.64 -6.88 3.09
C LEU A 264 -17.92 -5.56 2.81
N LEU A 265 -17.80 -5.19 1.52
CA LEU A 265 -17.21 -3.91 1.12
C LEU A 265 -17.99 -2.72 1.71
N ALA A 266 -19.33 -2.77 1.68
CA ALA A 266 -20.17 -1.76 2.30
C ALA A 266 -19.97 -1.72 3.84
N ALA A 267 -19.84 -2.88 4.49
CA ALA A 267 -19.62 -2.96 5.92
C ALA A 267 -18.26 -2.35 6.35
N ILE A 268 -17.21 -2.53 5.55
CA ILE A 268 -15.87 -1.98 5.84
C ILE A 268 -15.63 -0.59 5.24
N ALA A 269 -16.60 -0.01 4.52
CA ALA A 269 -16.47 1.32 3.91
C ALA A 269 -15.95 2.41 4.86
N PRO A 270 -16.29 2.44 6.16
CA PRO A 270 -15.74 3.42 7.10
C PRO A 270 -14.21 3.40 7.25
N TRP A 271 -13.55 2.30 6.90
CA TRP A 271 -12.08 2.17 6.95
C TRP A 271 -11.39 2.38 5.60
N ILE A 272 -12.16 2.69 4.55
CA ILE A 272 -11.67 2.93 3.20
C ILE A 272 -11.73 4.42 2.91
N ASP A 273 -10.61 5.11 2.98
CA ASP A 273 -10.53 6.55 2.75
C ASP A 273 -9.12 6.97 2.32
N ALA A 274 -9.02 7.93 1.41
CA ALA A 274 -7.75 8.37 0.85
C ALA A 274 -6.88 9.17 1.85
N GLU A 275 -7.48 9.74 2.90
CA GLU A 275 -6.79 10.61 3.86
C GLU A 275 -6.66 9.97 5.24
N SER A 276 -7.61 9.16 5.65
CA SER A 276 -7.71 8.63 7.02
C SER A 276 -7.98 7.14 7.10
N GLY A 277 -8.16 6.44 5.98
CA GLY A 277 -8.47 5.02 5.92
C GLY A 277 -7.32 4.11 6.36
N LEU A 278 -7.64 2.83 6.60
CA LEU A 278 -6.66 1.74 6.66
C LEU A 278 -6.22 1.32 5.25
N ALA A 279 -7.05 1.59 4.26
CA ALA A 279 -6.80 1.41 2.85
C ALA A 279 -7.32 2.61 2.06
N SER A 280 -6.71 2.92 0.91
CA SER A 280 -7.29 3.87 -0.03
C SER A 280 -8.48 3.26 -0.77
N PRO A 281 -9.42 4.06 -1.29
CA PRO A 281 -10.37 3.59 -2.29
C PRO A 281 -9.65 2.88 -3.44
N ALA A 282 -10.22 1.79 -3.93
CA ALA A 282 -9.58 1.01 -4.97
C ALA A 282 -9.82 1.65 -6.37
N GLU A 283 -8.73 1.79 -7.13
CA GLU A 283 -8.74 2.36 -8.46
C GLU A 283 -8.74 1.25 -9.54
N PRO A 284 -9.43 1.43 -10.68
CA PRO A 284 -9.40 0.45 -11.75
C PRO A 284 -8.04 0.42 -12.45
N ALA A 285 -7.46 -0.78 -12.62
CA ALA A 285 -6.25 -1.00 -13.41
C ALA A 285 -6.55 -1.61 -14.78
N THR A 286 -7.72 -2.23 -14.95
CA THR A 286 -8.19 -2.78 -16.23
C THR A 286 -9.38 -2.00 -16.76
N PRO A 287 -9.67 -2.09 -18.08
CA PRO A 287 -10.87 -1.51 -18.66
C PRO A 287 -12.17 -2.00 -17.98
N PRO A 288 -13.26 -1.22 -18.00
CA PRO A 288 -14.50 -1.57 -17.31
C PRO A 288 -15.15 -2.89 -17.76
N ASN A 289 -14.87 -3.33 -18.99
CA ASN A 289 -15.37 -4.56 -19.59
C ASN A 289 -14.39 -5.74 -19.50
N ALA A 290 -13.32 -5.63 -18.73
CA ALA A 290 -12.41 -6.75 -18.50
C ALA A 290 -13.15 -7.92 -17.88
N ALA A 291 -12.89 -9.13 -18.36
CA ALA A 291 -13.50 -10.37 -17.85
C ALA A 291 -13.09 -10.63 -16.39
N ILE A 292 -11.83 -10.35 -16.07
CA ILE A 292 -11.31 -10.31 -14.70
C ILE A 292 -10.90 -8.88 -14.40
N PRO A 293 -11.73 -8.10 -13.68
CA PRO A 293 -11.35 -6.78 -13.21
C PRO A 293 -10.15 -6.83 -12.27
N ILE A 294 -9.22 -5.90 -12.46
CA ILE A 294 -8.12 -5.65 -11.55
C ILE A 294 -8.29 -4.26 -10.93
N ARG A 295 -8.15 -4.19 -9.63
CA ARG A 295 -8.24 -2.98 -8.81
C ARG A 295 -6.95 -2.81 -8.03
N LEU A 296 -6.59 -1.55 -7.78
CA LEU A 296 -5.40 -1.17 -7.01
C LEU A 296 -5.82 -0.36 -5.80
N SER A 297 -5.36 -0.76 -4.62
CA SER A 297 -5.53 0.00 -3.38
C SER A 297 -4.18 0.23 -2.72
N ARG A 298 -4.06 1.33 -1.97
CA ARG A 298 -2.85 1.65 -1.20
C ARG A 298 -3.07 1.32 0.26
N PRO A 299 -2.17 0.56 0.88
CA PRO A 299 -2.23 0.27 2.31
C PRO A 299 -1.83 1.51 3.13
N ALA A 300 -2.41 1.66 4.30
CA ALA A 300 -1.92 2.60 5.31
C ALA A 300 -0.66 2.04 6.00
N LEU A 301 0.31 1.63 5.20
CA LEU A 301 1.56 0.99 5.60
C LEU A 301 2.72 1.95 5.33
N VAL A 302 3.44 2.34 6.37
CA VAL A 302 4.72 3.05 6.23
C VAL A 302 5.74 2.04 5.73
N GLN A 303 6.03 2.06 4.44
CA GLN A 303 7.19 1.35 3.93
C GLN A 303 8.44 2.07 4.43
N THR A 304 9.22 1.36 5.20
CA THR A 304 10.48 1.85 5.76
C THR A 304 11.61 1.91 4.74
N THR A 305 11.31 1.80 3.46
CA THR A 305 12.32 1.96 2.43
C THR A 305 12.97 3.32 2.56
N THR A 306 14.14 3.28 3.07
CA THR A 306 15.03 4.37 3.43
C THR A 306 15.41 5.25 2.23
N ALA A 307 14.93 4.93 1.04
CA ALA A 307 15.32 5.62 -0.15
C ALA A 307 14.09 6.19 -0.86
N PHE A 308 13.90 7.52 -0.75
CA PHE A 308 13.02 8.28 -1.62
C PHE A 308 13.26 7.95 -3.10
N ASP A 309 14.52 7.75 -3.47
CA ASP A 309 14.94 7.31 -4.81
C ASP A 309 14.39 5.92 -5.16
N LEU A 310 14.29 5.00 -4.18
CA LEU A 310 13.63 3.69 -4.36
C LEU A 310 12.11 3.85 -4.49
N ALA A 311 11.47 4.68 -3.67
CA ALA A 311 10.03 4.94 -3.78
C ALA A 311 9.67 5.60 -5.12
N LEU A 312 10.53 6.48 -5.65
CA LEU A 312 10.38 7.06 -6.99
C LEU A 312 10.66 6.04 -8.10
N ALA A 313 11.68 5.19 -7.95
CA ALA A 313 12.07 4.20 -8.94
C ALA A 313 11.07 3.05 -9.04
N HIS A 314 10.50 2.63 -7.90
CA HIS A 314 9.59 1.47 -7.82
C HIS A 314 8.10 1.86 -7.86
N GLY A 315 7.80 3.16 -7.86
CA GLY A 315 6.43 3.65 -7.70
C GLY A 315 5.87 3.41 -6.29
N VAL A 316 4.63 3.82 -6.10
CA VAL A 316 3.91 3.53 -4.86
C VAL A 316 3.46 2.08 -4.89
N SER A 317 3.84 1.30 -3.88
CA SER A 317 3.39 -0.09 -3.75
C SER A 317 1.85 -0.13 -3.65
N HIS A 318 1.23 -0.84 -4.57
CA HIS A 318 -0.21 -1.05 -4.61
C HIS A 318 -0.52 -2.50 -4.27
N CYS A 319 -1.60 -2.69 -3.53
CA CYS A 319 -2.24 -3.98 -3.36
C CYS A 319 -3.14 -4.25 -4.56
N VAL A 320 -3.11 -5.46 -5.08
CA VAL A 320 -3.73 -5.82 -6.36
C VAL A 320 -4.90 -6.77 -6.14
N GLY A 321 -6.10 -6.22 -6.20
CA GLY A 321 -7.32 -7.03 -6.12
C GLY A 321 -7.78 -7.55 -7.48
N LYS A 322 -8.16 -8.81 -7.52
CA LYS A 322 -8.67 -9.53 -8.68
C LYS A 322 -9.89 -10.35 -8.28
N GLY A 323 -10.90 -10.38 -9.13
CA GLY A 323 -12.13 -11.08 -8.77
C GLY A 323 -13.06 -11.35 -9.96
N PRO A 324 -14.12 -12.16 -9.76
CA PRO A 324 -15.10 -12.46 -10.80
C PRO A 324 -16.03 -11.28 -11.14
N GLY A 325 -15.76 -10.10 -10.61
CA GLY A 325 -16.50 -8.87 -10.86
C GLY A 325 -15.91 -7.70 -10.07
N ASN A 326 -16.34 -6.48 -10.37
CA ASN A 326 -15.77 -5.26 -9.80
C ASN A 326 -15.77 -5.25 -8.26
N ALA A 327 -16.89 -5.60 -7.62
CA ALA A 327 -16.97 -5.61 -6.15
C ALA A 327 -16.01 -6.61 -5.50
N ALA A 328 -15.82 -7.79 -6.12
CA ALA A 328 -14.89 -8.79 -5.61
C ALA A 328 -13.43 -8.34 -5.80
N ALA A 329 -13.10 -7.74 -6.93
CA ALA A 329 -11.77 -7.20 -7.19
C ALA A 329 -11.45 -6.01 -6.27
N GLU A 330 -12.41 -5.13 -6.05
CA GLU A 330 -12.28 -4.01 -5.12
C GLU A 330 -12.07 -4.48 -3.69
N LEU A 331 -12.92 -5.43 -3.23
CA LEU A 331 -12.76 -6.04 -1.91
C LEU A 331 -11.39 -6.70 -1.75
N ALA A 332 -10.92 -7.43 -2.76
CA ALA A 332 -9.62 -8.08 -2.70
C ALA A 332 -8.46 -7.08 -2.59
N ALA A 333 -8.50 -5.96 -3.35
CA ALA A 333 -7.48 -4.91 -3.27
C ALA A 333 -7.45 -4.23 -1.89
N VAL A 334 -8.63 -3.91 -1.36
CA VAL A 334 -8.78 -3.27 -0.05
C VAL A 334 -8.40 -4.25 1.07
N ALA A 335 -8.81 -5.50 0.97
CA ALA A 335 -8.46 -6.56 1.92
C ALA A 335 -6.94 -6.72 2.04
N GLU A 336 -6.24 -6.86 0.91
CA GLU A 336 -4.78 -6.93 0.91
C GLU A 336 -4.15 -5.66 1.50
N ALA A 337 -4.70 -4.48 1.23
CA ALA A 337 -4.22 -3.25 1.83
C ALA A 337 -4.39 -3.23 3.36
N ILE A 338 -5.51 -3.72 3.88
CA ILE A 338 -5.75 -3.86 5.32
C ILE A 338 -4.83 -4.92 5.94
N GLU A 339 -4.62 -6.05 5.27
CA GLU A 339 -3.67 -7.10 5.69
C GLU A 339 -2.27 -6.52 5.87
N ARG A 340 -1.76 -5.81 4.86
CA ARG A 340 -0.43 -5.19 4.91
C ARG A 340 -0.33 -4.16 6.04
N GLY A 341 -1.37 -3.35 6.23
CA GLY A 341 -1.44 -2.40 7.34
C GLY A 341 -1.48 -3.06 8.72
N ALA A 342 -2.18 -4.18 8.84
CA ALA A 342 -2.29 -4.94 10.09
C ALA A 342 -0.96 -5.60 10.50
N LEU A 343 -0.11 -5.95 9.53
CA LEU A 343 1.21 -6.54 9.82
C LEU A 343 2.17 -5.60 10.58
N LEU A 344 1.90 -4.29 10.60
CA LEU A 344 2.64 -3.34 11.46
C LEU A 344 2.30 -3.49 12.94
N HIS A 345 1.21 -4.17 13.25
CA HIS A 345 0.68 -4.33 14.59
C HIS A 345 0.57 -5.82 14.90
N GLY A 346 0.83 -6.18 16.14
CA GLY A 346 0.64 -7.53 16.63
C GLY A 346 0.51 -7.50 18.14
N PRO A 347 -0.09 -8.54 18.73
CA PRO A 347 -0.12 -8.67 20.18
C PRO A 347 1.29 -8.74 20.74
N ASP A 348 1.46 -8.33 22.00
CA ASP A 348 2.71 -8.46 22.73
C ASP A 348 2.42 -9.12 24.09
N PRO A 349 2.88 -10.36 24.32
CA PRO A 349 3.68 -11.22 23.44
C PRO A 349 2.90 -11.78 22.23
N CYS A 350 3.63 -12.10 21.13
CA CYS A 350 3.06 -12.75 19.96
C CYS A 350 2.83 -14.24 20.22
N LEU A 351 1.64 -14.60 20.67
CA LEU A 351 1.25 -15.96 20.99
C LEU A 351 0.25 -16.47 19.93
N ALA A 352 0.70 -17.43 19.13
CA ALA A 352 -0.17 -18.13 18.17
C ALA A 352 -0.78 -19.36 18.84
N GLN A 353 -2.10 -19.55 18.65
CA GLN A 353 -2.84 -20.67 19.21
C GLN A 353 -2.90 -21.84 18.22
N SER A 354 -2.70 -23.06 18.71
CA SER A 354 -2.91 -24.25 17.88
C SER A 354 -4.35 -24.32 17.37
N LEU A 355 -4.52 -24.71 16.10
CA LEU A 355 -5.85 -24.94 15.52
C LEU A 355 -6.39 -26.33 15.88
N CYS A 356 -5.55 -27.24 16.40
CA CYS A 356 -5.90 -28.63 16.69
C CYS A 356 -6.01 -28.93 18.20
N GLY A 357 -5.72 -27.96 19.08
CA GLY A 357 -5.73 -28.23 20.53
C GLY A 357 -5.31 -27.04 21.38
N PRO A 358 -4.97 -27.26 22.63
CA PRO A 358 -4.63 -26.18 23.58
C PRO A 358 -3.18 -25.66 23.42
N GLY A 359 -2.45 -26.12 22.41
CA GLY A 359 -1.06 -25.73 22.16
C GLY A 359 -0.91 -24.22 21.86
N THR A 360 0.21 -23.65 22.30
CA THR A 360 0.57 -22.25 22.04
C THR A 360 1.99 -22.18 21.53
N LEU A 361 2.20 -21.44 20.44
CA LEU A 361 3.50 -21.14 19.86
C LEU A 361 3.89 -19.70 20.17
N VAL A 362 5.05 -19.50 20.80
CA VAL A 362 5.63 -18.17 20.97
C VAL A 362 6.33 -17.79 19.68
N VAL A 363 5.82 -16.76 19.02
CA VAL A 363 6.36 -16.28 17.74
C VAL A 363 7.31 -15.11 18.01
N PRO A 364 8.57 -15.17 17.55
CA PRO A 364 9.46 -14.00 17.63
C PRO A 364 8.81 -12.79 16.93
N ARG A 365 8.82 -11.63 17.61
CA ARG A 365 8.16 -10.42 17.09
C ARG A 365 8.63 -10.06 15.69
N ALA A 366 9.92 -10.19 15.39
CA ALA A 366 10.48 -9.96 14.05
C ALA A 366 9.92 -10.88 12.96
N LYS A 367 9.35 -12.02 13.33
CA LYS A 367 8.68 -12.97 12.42
C LYS A 367 7.15 -12.77 12.39
N ALA A 368 6.59 -12.10 13.39
CA ALA A 368 5.15 -11.87 13.49
C ALA A 368 4.73 -10.50 12.95
N VAL A 369 5.55 -9.49 13.14
CA VAL A 369 5.22 -8.08 12.89
C VAL A 369 6.26 -7.47 11.97
N LEU A 370 5.80 -6.79 10.94
CA LEU A 370 6.65 -5.96 10.08
C LEU A 370 7.09 -4.73 10.88
N ALA A 371 8.25 -4.79 11.51
CA ALA A 371 8.77 -3.67 12.26
C ALA A 371 9.32 -2.59 11.31
N PRO A 372 8.93 -1.32 11.44
CA PRO A 372 9.65 -0.24 10.79
C PRO A 372 11.07 -0.21 11.36
N ALA A 373 12.07 -0.49 10.55
CA ALA A 373 13.47 -0.51 10.98
C ALA A 373 13.95 0.90 11.32
N ALA A 374 13.97 1.22 12.60
CA ALA A 374 14.81 2.30 13.11
C ALA A 374 16.27 1.78 13.15
N GLY A 375 16.95 1.74 11.99
CA GLY A 375 18.39 1.42 11.92
C GLY A 375 18.78 -0.04 12.19
N GLY A 376 17.85 -0.99 12.12
CA GLY A 376 18.11 -2.43 12.24
C GLY A 376 18.41 -3.12 10.91
N PRO A 377 18.90 -4.38 10.92
CA PRO A 377 19.12 -5.14 9.68
C PRO A 377 17.83 -5.25 8.88
N SER A 378 17.99 -5.17 7.58
CA SER A 378 16.96 -5.10 6.55
C SER A 378 15.77 -6.04 6.78
N ASP A 379 14.58 -5.59 6.38
CA ASP A 379 13.30 -6.32 6.31
C ASP A 379 13.33 -7.67 5.55
N LEU A 380 14.51 -8.16 5.19
CA LEU A 380 14.76 -9.38 4.41
C LEU A 380 14.31 -10.67 5.12
N ASP A 381 14.08 -10.63 6.43
CA ASP A 381 13.66 -11.81 7.20
C ASP A 381 12.15 -11.89 7.46
N PHE A 382 11.38 -10.89 7.04
CA PHE A 382 9.94 -10.88 7.22
C PHE A 382 9.23 -11.49 6.01
N GLU A 383 8.62 -12.64 6.21
CA GLU A 383 7.79 -13.33 5.20
C GLU A 383 6.31 -13.11 5.52
N PRO A 384 5.55 -12.39 4.67
CA PRO A 384 4.14 -12.09 4.93
C PRO A 384 3.20 -13.26 4.67
N SER A 385 3.67 -14.36 4.07
CA SER A 385 2.84 -15.52 3.73
C SER A 385 2.07 -16.08 4.92
N GLY A 386 0.89 -16.56 4.64
CA GLY A 386 -0.04 -17.06 5.65
C GLY A 386 -0.80 -15.97 6.38
N THR A 387 -0.91 -14.76 5.80
CA THR A 387 -1.71 -13.65 6.37
C THR A 387 -2.90 -13.38 5.47
N ALA A 388 -4.11 -13.38 6.04
CA ALA A 388 -5.32 -13.12 5.29
C ALA A 388 -6.35 -12.29 6.05
N PHE A 389 -7.04 -11.41 5.31
CA PHE A 389 -8.26 -10.76 5.73
C PHE A 389 -9.46 -11.68 5.47
N GLY A 390 -10.39 -11.73 6.41
CA GLY A 390 -11.64 -12.47 6.28
C GLY A 390 -12.81 -11.77 6.94
N ARG A 391 -14.01 -12.29 6.68
CA ARG A 391 -15.28 -11.80 7.26
C ARG A 391 -15.35 -12.00 8.77
N ASP A 392 -14.69 -13.02 9.23
CA ASP A 392 -14.59 -13.46 10.61
C ASP A 392 -13.30 -14.29 10.81
N VAL A 393 -13.06 -14.72 12.03
CA VAL A 393 -11.86 -15.49 12.37
C VAL A 393 -11.77 -16.81 11.59
N PRO A 394 -12.82 -17.64 11.44
CA PRO A 394 -12.74 -18.86 10.64
C PRO A 394 -12.42 -18.62 9.17
N ASP A 395 -13.06 -17.63 8.50
CA ASP A 395 -12.82 -17.32 7.08
C ASP A 395 -11.38 -16.80 6.87
N ALA A 396 -10.92 -15.87 7.71
CA ALA A 396 -9.55 -15.35 7.64
C ALA A 396 -8.50 -16.46 7.88
N THR A 397 -8.74 -17.33 8.88
CA THR A 397 -7.82 -18.42 9.22
C THR A 397 -7.75 -19.46 8.10
N LEU A 398 -8.89 -19.82 7.49
CA LEU A 398 -8.91 -20.76 6.36
C LEU A 398 -8.11 -20.20 5.16
N ARG A 399 -8.32 -18.94 4.80
CA ARG A 399 -7.58 -18.29 3.72
C ARG A 399 -6.08 -18.26 3.99
N ALA A 400 -5.69 -17.88 5.21
CA ALA A 400 -4.29 -17.85 5.63
C ALA A 400 -3.64 -19.25 5.61
N LEU A 401 -4.37 -20.29 6.02
CA LEU A 401 -3.87 -21.67 5.97
C LEU A 401 -3.73 -22.17 4.54
N LEU A 402 -4.71 -21.90 3.68
CA LEU A 402 -4.64 -22.24 2.24
C LEU A 402 -3.44 -21.56 1.57
N GLU A 403 -3.13 -20.31 1.91
CA GLU A 403 -1.93 -19.63 1.41
C GLU A 403 -0.64 -20.31 1.88
N CYS A 404 -0.55 -20.75 3.14
CA CYS A 404 0.61 -21.51 3.62
C CYS A 404 0.83 -22.80 2.79
N ILE A 405 -0.24 -23.52 2.48
CA ILE A 405 -0.18 -24.76 1.68
C ILE A 405 0.18 -24.44 0.22
N GLU A 406 -0.40 -23.38 -0.34
CA GLU A 406 -0.08 -22.89 -1.69
C GLU A 406 1.40 -22.56 -1.81
N ARG A 407 1.92 -21.76 -0.87
CA ARG A 407 3.33 -21.33 -0.86
C ARG A 407 4.29 -22.50 -0.71
N ASP A 408 3.99 -23.47 0.16
CA ASP A 408 4.81 -24.68 0.29
C ASP A 408 4.90 -25.45 -1.04
N ALA A 409 3.77 -25.76 -1.64
CA ALA A 409 3.73 -26.51 -2.90
C ALA A 409 4.38 -25.75 -4.06
N ALA A 410 4.03 -24.47 -4.23
CA ALA A 410 4.49 -23.63 -5.32
C ALA A 410 6.00 -23.37 -5.24
N LEU A 411 6.54 -23.08 -4.05
CA LEU A 411 7.97 -22.87 -3.86
C LEU A 411 8.78 -24.16 -4.06
N ILE A 412 8.29 -25.31 -3.59
CA ILE A 412 8.94 -26.59 -3.83
C ILE A 412 8.97 -26.89 -5.32
N TRP A 413 7.85 -26.76 -6.01
CA TRP A 413 7.77 -26.91 -7.45
C TRP A 413 8.74 -26.00 -8.19
N TRP A 414 8.71 -24.71 -7.89
CA TRP A 414 9.55 -23.69 -8.51
C TRP A 414 11.04 -23.95 -8.32
N ARG A 415 11.44 -24.15 -7.05
CA ARG A 415 12.87 -24.35 -6.70
C ARG A 415 13.43 -25.65 -7.30
N ARG A 416 12.62 -26.71 -7.30
CA ARG A 416 13.02 -28.02 -7.85
C ARG A 416 12.88 -28.12 -9.37
N ARG A 417 12.30 -27.11 -10.03
CA ARG A 417 12.00 -27.12 -11.47
C ARG A 417 11.26 -28.42 -11.86
N ALA A 418 10.37 -28.86 -11.00
CA ALA A 418 9.67 -30.12 -11.19
C ALA A 418 8.60 -30.01 -12.26
N ARG A 419 8.49 -31.01 -13.13
CA ARG A 419 7.39 -31.12 -14.10
C ARG A 419 6.20 -31.75 -13.43
N LEU A 420 5.06 -31.11 -13.57
CA LEU A 420 3.81 -31.52 -12.93
C LEU A 420 2.84 -32.14 -13.95
N PRO A 421 1.96 -33.03 -13.53
CA PRO A 421 0.86 -33.48 -14.37
C PRO A 421 -0.13 -32.35 -14.64
N PRO A 422 -0.81 -32.36 -15.80
CA PRO A 422 -1.88 -31.42 -16.06
C PRO A 422 -3.05 -31.63 -15.10
N LEU A 423 -3.60 -30.52 -14.57
CA LEU A 423 -4.86 -30.54 -13.81
C LEU A 423 -6.02 -30.57 -14.79
N ALA A 424 -6.89 -31.57 -14.67
CA ALA A 424 -8.13 -31.61 -15.45
C ALA A 424 -9.05 -30.47 -15.04
N LEU A 425 -9.38 -29.58 -15.99
CA LEU A 425 -10.29 -28.47 -15.74
C LEU A 425 -11.71 -29.00 -15.57
N PRO A 426 -12.42 -28.69 -14.47
CA PRO A 426 -13.84 -28.98 -14.36
C PRO A 426 -14.66 -28.34 -15.50
N GLU A 427 -15.62 -29.04 -16.04
CA GLU A 427 -16.47 -28.51 -17.14
C GLU A 427 -17.09 -27.15 -16.80
N THR A 428 -17.47 -26.96 -15.54
CA THR A 428 -18.02 -25.71 -15.01
C THR A 428 -17.06 -24.53 -15.12
N MET A 429 -15.77 -24.77 -15.30
CA MET A 429 -14.71 -23.76 -15.40
C MET A 429 -14.35 -23.40 -16.87
N SER A 430 -14.87 -24.13 -17.86
CA SER A 430 -14.50 -23.92 -19.27
C SER A 430 -14.73 -22.49 -19.74
N ALA A 431 -15.92 -21.95 -19.52
CA ALA A 431 -16.24 -20.57 -19.89
C ALA A 431 -15.35 -19.54 -19.19
N PHE A 432 -14.98 -19.79 -17.94
CA PHE A 432 -14.08 -18.89 -17.19
C PHE A 432 -12.65 -18.96 -17.76
N HIS A 433 -12.18 -20.16 -18.09
CA HIS A 433 -10.89 -20.38 -18.73
C HIS A 433 -10.79 -19.65 -20.08
N ASP A 434 -11.84 -19.74 -20.92
CA ASP A 434 -11.89 -19.07 -22.23
C ASP A 434 -11.88 -17.54 -22.09
N MET A 435 -12.57 -17.01 -21.08
CA MET A 435 -12.51 -15.58 -20.77
C MET A 435 -11.10 -15.15 -20.38
N VAL A 436 -10.38 -15.94 -19.58
CA VAL A 436 -8.98 -15.67 -19.22
C VAL A 436 -8.09 -15.69 -20.44
N ALA A 437 -8.21 -16.71 -21.31
CA ALA A 437 -7.45 -16.81 -22.54
C ALA A 437 -7.66 -15.58 -23.44
N CYS A 438 -8.91 -15.14 -23.58
CA CYS A 438 -9.25 -13.95 -24.35
C CYS A 438 -8.61 -12.67 -23.75
N GLN A 439 -8.63 -12.53 -22.42
CA GLN A 439 -8.06 -11.34 -21.75
C GLN A 439 -6.53 -11.29 -21.81
N LEU A 440 -5.85 -12.43 -21.83
CA LEU A 440 -4.39 -12.51 -21.95
C LEU A 440 -3.89 -12.13 -23.37
N GLY A 441 -4.77 -12.19 -24.39
CA GLY A 441 -4.46 -11.77 -25.76
C GLY A 441 -4.08 -12.92 -26.69
N ALA A 442 -4.28 -12.70 -27.98
CA ALA A 442 -4.11 -13.73 -29.02
C ALA A 442 -2.64 -14.12 -29.30
N GLU A 443 -1.68 -13.31 -28.83
CA GLU A 443 -0.24 -13.62 -28.97
C GLU A 443 0.25 -14.66 -27.95
N ARG A 444 -0.62 -15.13 -27.07
CA ARG A 444 -0.32 -16.12 -26.05
C ARG A 444 -1.07 -17.42 -26.28
N ALA A 445 -0.43 -18.51 -25.95
CA ALA A 445 -1.10 -19.80 -25.86
C ALA A 445 -2.20 -19.73 -24.77
N ALA A 446 -3.32 -20.44 -25.02
CA ALA A 446 -4.35 -20.60 -24.01
C ALA A 446 -3.74 -21.13 -22.72
N PRO A 447 -4.18 -20.65 -21.55
CA PRO A 447 -3.62 -21.12 -20.28
C PRO A 447 -3.79 -22.63 -20.11
N TRP A 448 -2.79 -23.27 -19.52
CA TRP A 448 -2.95 -24.63 -19.02
C TRP A 448 -2.76 -24.66 -17.52
N LEU A 449 -3.32 -25.67 -16.89
CA LEU A 449 -3.27 -25.87 -15.45
C LEU A 449 -2.42 -27.08 -15.12
N LEU A 450 -1.58 -26.93 -14.09
CA LEU A 450 -0.75 -28.00 -13.54
C LEU A 450 -1.25 -28.32 -12.13
N ASP A 451 -1.24 -29.61 -11.77
CA ASP A 451 -1.62 -30.08 -10.45
C ASP A 451 -0.40 -30.12 -9.52
N ALA A 452 -0.31 -29.12 -8.64
CA ALA A 452 0.71 -29.04 -7.59
C ALA A 452 0.19 -29.52 -6.22
N THR A 453 -0.93 -30.25 -6.19
CA THR A 453 -1.51 -30.78 -4.96
C THR A 453 -0.55 -31.72 -4.25
N THR A 454 -0.38 -31.50 -2.96
CA THR A 454 0.44 -32.31 -2.06
C THR A 454 -0.44 -33.12 -1.08
N GLU A 455 0.20 -33.79 -0.12
CA GLU A 455 -0.48 -34.54 0.94
C GLU A 455 -1.16 -33.69 2.01
N LEU A 456 -1.09 -32.35 1.90
CA LEU A 456 -1.53 -31.43 2.95
C LEU A 456 -3.06 -31.14 2.96
N GLY A 457 -3.85 -31.89 2.18
CA GLY A 457 -5.31 -31.87 2.26
C GLY A 457 -6.01 -30.75 1.47
N ALA A 458 -5.31 -29.73 0.96
CA ALA A 458 -5.85 -28.72 0.06
C ALA A 458 -5.42 -28.98 -1.39
N ARG A 459 -6.21 -28.48 -2.35
CA ARG A 459 -5.86 -28.49 -3.77
C ARG A 459 -4.98 -27.29 -4.09
N VAL A 460 -3.94 -27.53 -4.88
CA VAL A 460 -3.05 -26.47 -5.36
C VAL A 460 -2.92 -26.57 -6.87
N ALA A 461 -3.24 -25.48 -7.55
CA ALA A 461 -3.14 -25.36 -9.00
C ALA A 461 -2.10 -24.31 -9.38
N VAL A 462 -1.38 -24.59 -10.46
CA VAL A 462 -0.52 -23.63 -11.13
C VAL A 462 -1.09 -23.37 -12.53
N ALA A 463 -1.41 -22.12 -12.84
CA ALA A 463 -1.80 -21.70 -14.17
C ALA A 463 -0.59 -21.15 -14.91
N VAL A 464 -0.41 -21.55 -16.15
CA VAL A 464 0.71 -21.11 -16.99
C VAL A 464 0.18 -20.66 -18.34
N SER A 465 0.73 -19.58 -18.88
CA SER A 465 0.59 -19.15 -20.27
C SER A 465 1.89 -18.54 -20.75
N MET A 466 2.23 -18.72 -22.01
CA MET A 466 3.41 -18.12 -22.63
C MET A 466 3.11 -17.75 -24.08
N ARG A 467 3.99 -17.03 -24.73
CA ARG A 467 3.91 -16.81 -26.16
C ARG A 467 4.09 -18.12 -26.94
N GLU A 468 3.65 -18.16 -28.18
CA GLU A 468 3.77 -19.37 -29.03
C GLU A 468 5.22 -19.80 -29.22
N ASP A 469 6.16 -18.85 -29.19
CA ASP A 469 7.60 -19.14 -29.28
C ASP A 469 8.23 -19.64 -27.96
N GLY A 470 7.43 -19.85 -26.92
CA GLY A 470 7.87 -20.30 -25.59
C GLY A 470 8.48 -19.21 -24.71
N THR A 471 8.47 -17.95 -25.17
CA THR A 471 8.97 -16.81 -24.41
C THR A 471 7.91 -16.15 -23.54
N TRP A 472 8.31 -15.29 -22.64
CA TRP A 472 7.44 -14.46 -21.78
C TRP A 472 6.41 -15.27 -21.00
N PRO A 473 6.81 -16.32 -20.27
CA PRO A 473 5.88 -17.09 -19.46
C PRO A 473 5.24 -16.22 -18.39
N LEU A 474 3.99 -16.52 -18.10
CA LEU A 474 3.23 -16.05 -16.95
C LEU A 474 2.87 -17.24 -16.09
N VAL A 475 2.88 -17.06 -14.79
CA VAL A 475 2.54 -18.11 -13.82
C VAL A 475 1.59 -17.53 -12.77
N GLY A 476 0.54 -18.25 -12.46
CA GLY A 476 -0.38 -17.90 -11.38
C GLY A 476 -0.62 -19.09 -10.47
N PHE A 477 -0.84 -18.83 -9.18
CA PHE A 477 -1.02 -19.85 -8.15
C PHE A 477 -2.41 -19.74 -7.55
N GLY A 478 -2.90 -20.88 -7.03
CA GLY A 478 -4.16 -20.88 -6.31
C GLY A 478 -4.32 -22.15 -5.48
N ALA A 479 -4.78 -21.98 -4.24
CA ALA A 479 -5.18 -23.07 -3.39
C ALA A 479 -6.67 -23.01 -3.05
N GLY A 480 -7.26 -24.15 -2.76
CA GLY A 480 -8.66 -24.28 -2.38
C GLY A 480 -8.98 -25.63 -1.78
N LEU A 481 -10.14 -25.75 -1.17
CA LEU A 481 -10.65 -27.04 -0.68
C LEU A 481 -11.09 -27.94 -1.84
N ASP A 482 -11.38 -27.35 -3.00
CA ASP A 482 -11.69 -28.09 -4.23
C ASP A 482 -10.84 -27.60 -5.42
N ALA A 483 -10.79 -28.39 -6.48
CA ALA A 483 -9.98 -28.12 -7.67
C ALA A 483 -10.47 -26.88 -8.45
N GLY A 484 -11.78 -26.61 -8.45
CA GLY A 484 -12.35 -25.44 -9.12
C GLY A 484 -11.93 -24.14 -8.45
N ALA A 485 -11.95 -24.09 -7.12
CA ALA A 485 -11.49 -22.94 -6.33
C ALA A 485 -9.98 -22.68 -6.54
N ALA A 486 -9.16 -23.74 -6.51
CA ALA A 486 -7.72 -23.65 -6.77
C ALA A 486 -7.43 -23.15 -8.20
N ALA A 487 -8.08 -23.75 -9.22
CA ALA A 487 -7.94 -23.36 -10.61
C ALA A 487 -8.37 -21.90 -10.84
N ALA A 488 -9.50 -21.49 -10.26
CA ALA A 488 -9.98 -20.11 -10.35
C ALA A 488 -9.01 -19.10 -9.70
N GLY A 489 -8.40 -19.46 -8.58
CA GLY A 489 -7.35 -18.67 -7.93
C GLY A 489 -6.16 -18.48 -8.87
N ALA A 490 -5.60 -19.58 -9.37
CA ALA A 490 -4.45 -19.61 -10.25
C ALA A 490 -4.69 -18.80 -11.55
N LEU A 491 -5.84 -18.97 -12.19
CA LEU A 491 -6.18 -18.23 -13.40
C LEU A 491 -6.31 -16.72 -13.16
N ARG A 492 -6.90 -16.29 -12.04
CA ARG A 492 -6.96 -14.87 -11.68
C ARG A 492 -5.57 -14.27 -11.41
N GLU A 493 -4.71 -15.04 -10.72
CA GLU A 493 -3.33 -14.61 -10.49
C GLU A 493 -2.56 -14.48 -11.80
N LEU A 494 -2.74 -15.42 -12.73
CA LEU A 494 -2.13 -15.37 -14.05
C LEU A 494 -2.47 -14.09 -14.80
N VAL A 495 -3.73 -13.64 -14.78
CA VAL A 495 -4.15 -12.35 -15.39
C VAL A 495 -3.47 -11.17 -14.71
N ALA A 496 -3.40 -11.17 -13.39
CA ALA A 496 -2.73 -10.10 -12.65
C ALA A 496 -1.23 -10.03 -12.96
N GLN A 497 -0.58 -11.17 -13.16
CA GLN A 497 0.81 -11.25 -13.64
C GLN A 497 0.94 -10.65 -15.04
N GLY A 498 0.02 -10.95 -15.96
CA GLY A 498 -0.01 -10.41 -17.31
C GLY A 498 -0.10 -8.88 -17.31
N GLU A 499 -0.97 -8.31 -16.50
CA GLU A 499 -1.12 -6.86 -16.37
C GLU A 499 0.12 -6.20 -15.74
N ARG A 500 0.74 -6.84 -14.73
CA ARG A 500 2.01 -6.39 -14.16
C ARG A 500 3.12 -6.34 -15.21
N LEU A 501 3.27 -7.42 -15.97
CA LEU A 501 4.27 -7.50 -17.04
C LEU A 501 4.02 -6.44 -18.12
N ALA A 502 2.78 -6.29 -18.58
CA ALA A 502 2.40 -5.26 -19.54
C ALA A 502 2.68 -3.84 -19.01
N GLY A 503 2.41 -3.59 -17.74
CA GLY A 503 2.75 -2.34 -17.06
C GLY A 503 4.26 -2.06 -17.06
N ALA A 504 5.06 -3.05 -16.69
CA ALA A 504 6.52 -2.95 -16.66
C ALA A 504 7.12 -2.67 -18.05
N LEU A 505 6.59 -3.31 -19.08
CA LEU A 505 7.02 -3.09 -20.46
C LEU A 505 6.66 -1.70 -21.00
N ARG A 506 5.53 -1.12 -20.56
CA ARG A 506 5.12 0.25 -20.95
C ARG A 506 5.95 1.35 -20.27
N GLN A 507 6.54 1.07 -19.10
CA GLN A 507 7.29 2.04 -18.30
C GLN A 507 8.68 1.49 -17.91
N PRO A 508 9.65 1.41 -18.85
CA PRO A 508 10.95 0.83 -18.56
C PRO A 508 11.74 1.51 -17.44
N ALA A 509 11.50 2.80 -17.20
CA ALA A 509 12.15 3.53 -16.10
C ALA A 509 11.58 3.16 -14.71
N ALA A 510 10.37 2.63 -14.63
CA ALA A 510 9.78 2.05 -13.42
C ALA A 510 10.16 0.56 -13.23
N SER A 511 10.93 0.00 -14.17
CA SER A 511 11.15 -1.45 -14.31
C SER A 511 12.19 -2.04 -13.35
N GLN A 512 12.87 -1.24 -12.51
CA GLN A 512 13.81 -1.83 -11.54
C GLN A 512 13.11 -2.77 -10.54
N ALA A 513 11.87 -2.51 -10.16
CA ALA A 513 11.06 -3.42 -9.33
C ALA A 513 10.56 -4.66 -10.10
N ALA A 514 10.44 -4.54 -11.42
CA ALA A 514 10.06 -5.64 -12.30
C ALA A 514 11.28 -6.38 -12.88
N GLY A 515 12.50 -5.95 -12.54
CA GLY A 515 13.75 -6.53 -13.05
C GLY A 515 13.77 -8.05 -12.97
N PRO A 516 13.60 -8.67 -11.80
CA PRO A 516 13.62 -10.13 -11.68
C PRO A 516 12.53 -10.83 -12.51
N LEU A 517 11.34 -10.25 -12.59
CA LEU A 517 10.24 -10.77 -13.42
C LEU A 517 10.56 -10.64 -14.90
N LEU A 518 11.11 -9.49 -15.34
CA LEU A 518 11.49 -9.26 -16.72
C LEU A 518 12.66 -10.14 -17.12
N ASP A 519 13.67 -10.28 -16.25
CA ASP A 519 14.84 -11.11 -16.49
C ASP A 519 14.46 -12.57 -16.66
N TRP A 520 13.63 -13.12 -15.77
CA TRP A 520 13.10 -14.46 -15.89
C TRP A 520 12.23 -14.63 -17.14
N SER A 521 11.27 -13.74 -17.38
CA SER A 521 10.34 -13.83 -18.50
C SER A 521 11.04 -13.74 -19.86
N SER A 522 12.16 -13.02 -19.94
CA SER A 522 12.98 -12.90 -21.14
C SER A 522 14.06 -13.98 -21.30
N ALA A 523 14.22 -14.87 -20.32
CA ALA A 523 15.17 -15.96 -20.37
C ALA A 523 14.88 -16.92 -21.55
N VAL A 524 15.89 -17.72 -21.93
CA VAL A 524 15.74 -18.67 -23.03
C VAL A 524 14.67 -19.74 -22.75
N PRO A 525 13.92 -20.21 -23.77
CA PRO A 525 12.83 -21.15 -23.60
C PRO A 525 13.18 -22.44 -22.84
N ASP A 526 14.41 -22.92 -22.98
CA ASP A 526 14.90 -24.13 -22.27
C ASP A 526 14.85 -23.99 -20.74
N ALA A 527 15.02 -22.77 -20.23
CA ALA A 527 14.87 -22.47 -18.80
C ALA A 527 13.44 -22.69 -18.30
N HIS A 528 12.46 -22.69 -19.20
CA HIS A 528 11.03 -22.76 -18.91
C HIS A 528 10.44 -24.17 -19.15
N GLY A 529 11.26 -25.16 -19.52
CA GLY A 529 10.76 -26.52 -19.86
C GLY A 529 9.97 -27.21 -18.76
N PHE A 530 10.20 -26.88 -17.49
CA PHE A 530 9.45 -27.42 -16.34
C PHE A 530 8.02 -26.83 -16.21
N LEU A 531 7.69 -25.79 -16.95
CA LEU A 531 6.35 -25.20 -16.99
C LEU A 531 5.41 -26.02 -17.87
N GLN A 532 5.93 -26.92 -18.71
CA GLN A 532 5.13 -27.80 -19.55
C GLN A 532 4.58 -28.97 -18.73
N PRO A 533 3.32 -29.38 -18.99
CA PRO A 533 2.74 -30.53 -18.30
C PRO A 533 3.49 -31.82 -18.60
N ASP A 534 3.52 -32.73 -17.64
CA ASP A 534 4.13 -34.07 -17.77
C ASP A 534 3.16 -35.17 -17.33
N GLY A 535 2.97 -36.15 -18.19
CA GLY A 535 2.07 -37.25 -17.94
C GLY A 535 0.59 -37.00 -18.32
N ALA A 536 -0.27 -37.92 -17.89
CA ALA A 536 -1.71 -37.83 -18.13
C ALA A 536 -2.38 -36.88 -17.13
N PRO A 537 -3.51 -36.24 -17.52
CA PRO A 537 -4.28 -35.41 -16.59
C PRO A 537 -4.67 -36.21 -15.35
N ARG A 538 -4.37 -35.66 -14.19
CA ARG A 538 -4.87 -36.21 -12.94
C ARG A 538 -6.27 -35.66 -12.69
N LEU A 539 -7.23 -36.57 -12.58
CA LEU A 539 -8.48 -36.23 -11.90
C LEU A 539 -8.11 -36.02 -10.43
N PRO A 540 -8.43 -34.86 -9.87
CA PRO A 540 -8.16 -34.65 -8.46
C PRO A 540 -8.88 -35.74 -7.67
N PRO A 541 -8.22 -36.43 -6.73
CA PRO A 541 -8.92 -37.36 -5.81
C PRO A 541 -9.99 -36.54 -5.08
N GLU A 542 -10.96 -37.25 -4.48
CA GLU A 542 -12.02 -36.64 -3.64
C GLU A 542 -11.43 -35.58 -2.71
N PRO A 543 -12.12 -34.48 -2.41
CA PRO A 543 -11.61 -33.42 -1.55
C PRO A 543 -11.12 -33.99 -0.23
N GLY A 544 -9.87 -33.71 0.11
CA GLY A 544 -9.26 -34.23 1.34
C GLY A 544 -9.84 -33.57 2.60
N ALA A 545 -10.29 -32.32 2.49
CA ALA A 545 -10.92 -31.57 3.56
C ALA A 545 -12.05 -30.69 2.99
N SER A 546 -13.15 -30.58 3.74
CA SER A 546 -14.31 -29.74 3.40
C SER A 546 -14.43 -28.52 4.30
N SER A 547 -13.59 -28.41 5.32
CA SER A 547 -13.64 -27.35 6.33
C SER A 547 -12.25 -27.01 6.88
N LEU A 548 -12.16 -25.87 7.57
CA LEU A 548 -10.93 -25.46 8.29
C LEU A 548 -10.50 -26.53 9.31
N ALA A 549 -11.46 -27.10 10.05
CA ALA A 549 -11.16 -28.07 11.08
C ALA A 549 -10.55 -29.36 10.48
N GLU A 550 -11.18 -29.91 9.46
CA GLU A 550 -10.68 -31.11 8.76
C GLU A 550 -9.31 -30.86 8.11
N LEU A 551 -9.10 -29.65 7.55
CA LEU A 551 -7.82 -29.27 6.96
C LEU A 551 -6.72 -29.19 8.03
N ALA A 552 -7.02 -28.60 9.18
CA ALA A 552 -6.08 -28.49 10.29
C ALA A 552 -5.73 -29.85 10.90
N GLU A 553 -6.74 -30.72 11.11
CA GLU A 553 -6.53 -32.09 11.59
C GLU A 553 -5.71 -32.93 10.60
N GLY A 554 -6.02 -32.83 9.29
CA GLY A 554 -5.27 -33.53 8.24
C GLY A 554 -3.79 -33.09 8.18
N LEU A 555 -3.50 -31.80 8.41
CA LEU A 555 -2.13 -31.30 8.54
C LEU A 555 -1.42 -31.91 9.76
N LEU A 556 -2.10 -31.96 10.90
CA LEU A 556 -1.55 -32.56 12.13
C LEU A 556 -1.23 -34.03 11.91
N ASP A 557 -2.10 -34.80 11.23
CA ASP A 557 -1.89 -36.23 10.89
C ASP A 557 -0.65 -36.41 10.00
N THR A 558 -0.31 -35.42 9.16
CA THR A 558 0.92 -35.43 8.37
C THR A 558 2.14 -34.93 9.10
N GLY A 559 1.99 -34.56 10.39
CA GLY A 559 3.07 -34.09 11.26
C GLY A 559 3.30 -32.57 11.24
N PHE A 560 2.36 -31.78 10.71
CA PHE A 560 2.43 -30.33 10.65
C PHE A 560 1.32 -29.69 11.49
N GLU A 561 1.66 -29.13 12.62
CA GLU A 561 0.71 -28.44 13.49
C GLU A 561 0.53 -26.98 13.05
N PRO A 562 -0.69 -26.55 12.66
CA PRO A 562 -0.98 -25.16 12.31
C PRO A 562 -1.32 -24.32 13.55
N PHE A 563 -0.76 -23.12 13.61
CA PHE A 563 -0.98 -22.13 14.66
C PHE A 563 -1.53 -20.83 14.07
N ALA A 564 -2.51 -20.21 14.73
CA ALA A 564 -3.13 -18.97 14.29
C ALA A 564 -2.83 -17.80 15.26
N LEU A 565 -2.50 -16.65 14.71
CA LEU A 565 -2.26 -15.39 15.39
C LEU A 565 -3.19 -14.32 14.83
N ARG A 566 -3.96 -13.64 15.70
CA ARG A 566 -4.80 -12.51 15.28
C ARG A 566 -3.99 -11.22 15.29
N HIS A 567 -3.89 -10.56 14.13
CA HIS A 567 -3.24 -9.27 13.99
C HIS A 567 -4.19 -8.09 14.20
N ALA A 568 -5.40 -8.19 13.67
CA ALA A 568 -6.37 -7.11 13.70
C ALA A 568 -7.79 -7.64 13.70
N GLU A 569 -8.68 -6.88 14.28
CA GLU A 569 -10.13 -7.07 14.21
C GLU A 569 -10.73 -5.67 14.05
N LEU A 570 -11.57 -5.46 13.03
CA LEU A 570 -12.14 -4.13 12.78
C LEU A 570 -13.23 -3.77 13.79
N TRP A 571 -13.98 -4.77 14.25
CA TRP A 571 -14.89 -4.70 15.40
C TRP A 571 -15.10 -6.10 15.99
N PRO A 572 -15.49 -6.23 17.26
CA PRO A 572 -15.65 -7.52 17.90
C PRO A 572 -16.57 -8.49 17.14
N GLY A 573 -16.04 -9.66 16.77
CA GLY A 573 -16.73 -10.68 15.98
C GLY A 573 -16.90 -10.36 14.49
N GLY A 574 -16.26 -9.32 14.00
CA GLY A 574 -16.33 -8.87 12.62
C GLY A 574 -15.10 -9.24 11.78
N PRO A 575 -14.93 -8.53 10.65
CA PRO A 575 -13.78 -8.73 9.76
C PRO A 575 -12.47 -8.56 10.50
N CYS A 576 -11.54 -9.46 10.20
CA CYS A 576 -10.26 -9.52 10.90
C CYS A 576 -9.12 -9.94 9.98
N VAL A 577 -7.90 -9.72 10.43
CA VAL A 577 -6.68 -10.22 9.82
C VAL A 577 -6.08 -11.29 10.72
N MET A 578 -5.99 -12.50 10.18
CA MET A 578 -5.36 -13.64 10.82
C MET A 578 -4.05 -13.97 10.13
N ARG A 579 -3.10 -14.46 10.89
CA ARG A 579 -1.88 -15.09 10.38
C ARG A 579 -1.80 -16.51 10.85
N VAL A 580 -1.56 -17.42 9.91
CA VAL A 580 -1.32 -18.84 10.19
C VAL A 580 0.17 -19.13 10.00
N LEU A 581 0.71 -19.90 10.93
CA LEU A 581 2.09 -20.34 10.95
C LEU A 581 2.09 -21.88 11.02
N VAL A 582 2.76 -22.52 10.08
CA VAL A 582 2.87 -23.99 10.05
C VAL A 582 4.37 -24.33 10.03
N PRO A 583 4.97 -24.62 11.19
CA PRO A 583 6.39 -24.97 11.27
C PRO A 583 6.71 -26.17 10.38
N GLY A 584 7.76 -26.08 9.58
CA GLY A 584 8.23 -27.14 8.68
C GLY A 584 7.75 -27.03 7.23
N LEU A 585 6.76 -26.20 6.92
CA LEU A 585 6.41 -25.90 5.52
C LEU A 585 7.42 -24.93 4.89
N GLN A 586 7.62 -25.05 3.58
CA GLN A 586 8.50 -24.16 2.81
C GLN A 586 7.81 -22.81 2.58
N GLY A 587 8.59 -21.71 2.65
CA GLY A 587 8.07 -20.37 2.37
C GLY A 587 7.11 -19.80 3.40
N THR A 588 7.23 -20.24 4.66
CA THR A 588 6.52 -19.66 5.79
C THR A 588 7.48 -18.90 6.69
N ALA A 589 6.97 -17.97 7.49
CA ALA A 589 7.77 -17.11 8.36
C ALA A 589 8.71 -17.85 9.32
N LEU A 590 8.44 -19.11 9.60
CA LEU A 590 9.24 -19.96 10.48
C LEU A 590 10.17 -20.92 9.72
N SER A 591 10.09 -20.98 8.38
CA SER A 591 11.01 -21.77 7.58
C SER A 591 12.31 -20.99 7.35
N ALA A 592 13.41 -21.47 7.92
CA ALA A 592 14.73 -20.95 7.61
C ALA A 592 15.37 -21.81 6.52
N GLY A 593 15.51 -21.26 5.31
CA GLY A 593 16.24 -21.92 4.23
C GLY A 593 15.55 -23.16 3.65
N THR A 594 16.33 -24.20 3.40
CA THR A 594 15.88 -25.43 2.74
C THR A 594 15.23 -26.41 3.73
N THR A 595 13.93 -26.64 3.59
CA THR A 595 13.22 -27.64 4.41
C THR A 595 13.51 -29.07 3.92
N SER A 596 13.21 -30.08 4.77
CA SER A 596 13.26 -31.49 4.34
C SER A 596 12.30 -31.77 3.20
N ARG A 597 11.16 -31.07 3.16
CA ARG A 597 10.15 -31.18 2.09
C ARG A 597 10.72 -30.79 0.72
N LEU A 598 11.46 -29.66 0.63
CA LEU A 598 12.11 -29.26 -0.62
C LEU A 598 13.02 -30.37 -1.18
N ARG A 599 13.67 -31.14 -0.32
CA ARG A 599 14.59 -32.21 -0.71
C ARG A 599 13.87 -33.48 -1.17
N THR A 600 12.79 -33.88 -0.51
CA THR A 600 12.22 -35.21 -0.65
C THR A 600 10.82 -35.28 -1.25
N LEU A 601 10.05 -34.16 -1.17
CA LEU A 601 8.64 -34.20 -1.57
C LEU A 601 8.44 -34.49 -3.08
N PRO A 602 9.19 -33.89 -4.02
CA PRO A 602 8.99 -34.15 -5.44
C PRO A 602 9.14 -35.65 -5.79
N GLU A 603 10.16 -36.30 -5.26
CA GLU A 603 10.37 -37.74 -5.49
C GLU A 603 9.24 -38.60 -4.88
N ARG A 604 8.77 -38.24 -3.68
CA ARG A 604 7.64 -38.96 -3.01
C ARG A 604 6.33 -38.83 -3.79
N LEU A 605 6.09 -37.68 -4.41
CA LEU A 605 4.91 -37.41 -5.22
C LEU A 605 5.05 -37.89 -6.68
N GLY A 606 6.24 -38.35 -7.06
CA GLY A 606 6.53 -38.77 -8.44
C GLY A 606 6.56 -37.58 -9.41
N TRP A 607 6.91 -36.39 -8.94
CA TRP A 607 7.15 -35.25 -9.80
C TRP A 607 8.46 -35.44 -10.55
N ALA A 608 8.46 -35.22 -11.86
CA ALA A 608 9.66 -35.38 -12.66
C ALA A 608 10.62 -34.19 -12.47
N CYS A 609 11.71 -34.43 -11.76
CA CYS A 609 12.76 -33.43 -11.52
C CYS A 609 14.14 -34.10 -11.39
N ALA A 610 15.20 -33.30 -11.48
CA ALA A 610 16.54 -33.77 -11.18
C ALA A 610 16.66 -34.17 -9.70
N PRO A 611 17.55 -35.13 -9.35
CA PRO A 611 17.90 -35.39 -7.95
C PRO A 611 18.31 -34.10 -7.24
N TYR A 612 17.99 -34.01 -5.94
CA TYR A 612 18.28 -32.80 -5.18
C TYR A 612 19.80 -32.53 -5.10
N SER A 613 20.18 -31.34 -5.54
CA SER A 613 21.46 -30.72 -5.25
C SER A 613 21.26 -29.20 -5.29
N GLU A 614 22.06 -28.43 -4.57
CA GLU A 614 21.97 -26.96 -4.59
C GLU A 614 22.14 -26.41 -6.02
N ASP A 615 22.98 -27.03 -6.85
CA ASP A 615 23.24 -26.64 -8.24
C ASP A 615 22.06 -26.93 -9.19
N THR A 616 21.13 -27.81 -8.78
CA THR A 616 19.94 -28.15 -9.59
C THR A 616 18.73 -27.29 -9.27
N LEU A 617 18.81 -26.45 -8.24
CA LEU A 617 17.74 -25.55 -7.87
C LEU A 617 17.53 -24.45 -8.92
N ASN A 618 16.31 -23.96 -9.02
CA ASN A 618 15.99 -22.84 -9.88
C ASN A 618 16.73 -21.59 -9.40
N PRO A 619 17.59 -20.98 -10.24
CA PRO A 619 18.33 -19.78 -9.86
C PRO A 619 17.47 -18.52 -9.83
N TRP A 620 16.29 -18.56 -10.43
CA TRP A 620 15.40 -17.41 -10.51
C TRP A 620 14.54 -17.27 -9.23
N ASP A 621 14.29 -16.03 -8.87
CA ASP A 621 13.38 -15.72 -7.78
C ASP A 621 11.95 -16.22 -8.07
N PHE A 622 11.22 -16.52 -7.01
CA PHE A 622 9.84 -16.98 -7.11
C PHE A 622 8.94 -15.84 -7.59
N PRO A 623 8.15 -16.01 -8.66
CA PRO A 623 7.38 -14.93 -9.28
C PRO A 623 6.05 -14.59 -8.56
N GLY A 624 5.68 -15.31 -7.50
CA GLY A 624 4.41 -15.20 -6.78
C GLY A 624 4.40 -14.26 -5.59
#